data_7bab09362a10a117aa335f1227fa57cd
#
_entry.id   7bab09362a10a117aa335f1227fa57cd
#
_cell.length_a   1.000
_cell.length_b   1.000
_cell.length_c   1.000
_cell.angle_alpha   90.00
_cell.angle_beta   90.00
_cell.angle_gamma   90.00
#
_symmetry.space_group_name_H-M   'P 1'
#
loop_
_entity.id
_entity.type
_entity.pdbx_description
1 polymer ?
#
loop_
_entity_poly.entity_id
_entity_poly.type
_entity_poly.pdbx_seq_one_letter_code
_entity_poly.pdbx_strand_id
1 'polypeptide(L)'
;MVSSVLLRRAVFAATLFVVIPGAFAEGPVTVKPEEAGFTSEGLARIDAYIKNEIAGNKIPGAIMMIQRNGKTAYFSSFGVRDPDTKEPMKPDTIFRIYSMSKPITTVAAMTLVEEGKLQLDDPLSKYIPAFANVKVGV
;
A
#
# COMPACT_ATOMS: atom_id res chain seq x y z
N MET A 1 22.19 6.16 -67.85
CA MET A 1 21.81 5.11 -66.94
C MET A 1 22.60 5.35 -65.66
N VAL A 2 21.96 5.99 -64.69
CA VAL A 2 22.60 6.28 -63.37
C VAL A 2 21.72 5.67 -62.30
N SER A 3 22.30 4.68 -61.63
CA SER A 3 21.66 3.90 -60.56
C SER A 3 21.74 4.68 -59.26
N SER A 4 20.59 5.09 -58.73
CA SER A 4 20.46 5.79 -57.44
C SER A 4 20.39 4.77 -56.30
N VAL A 5 21.47 4.67 -55.56
CA VAL A 5 21.54 3.88 -54.32
C VAL A 5 20.86 4.69 -53.17
N LEU A 6 19.69 4.21 -52.77
CA LEU A 6 18.97 4.73 -51.58
C LEU A 6 19.65 4.25 -50.29
N LEU A 7 20.36 5.15 -49.64
CA LEU A 7 20.98 4.93 -48.34
C LEU A 7 19.88 5.02 -47.25
N ARG A 8 19.35 3.89 -46.81
CA ARG A 8 18.43 3.80 -45.65
C ARG A 8 19.23 4.06 -44.37
N ARG A 9 19.10 5.24 -43.81
CA ARG A 9 19.56 5.55 -42.46
C ARG A 9 18.62 4.88 -41.44
N ALA A 10 19.05 3.80 -40.83
CA ALA A 10 18.39 3.23 -39.65
C ALA A 10 18.69 4.13 -38.44
N VAL A 11 17.67 4.85 -37.96
CA VAL A 11 17.72 5.59 -36.70
C VAL A 11 17.47 4.56 -35.58
N PHE A 12 18.52 4.16 -34.90
CA PHE A 12 18.42 3.40 -33.66
C PHE A 12 17.99 4.39 -32.57
N ALA A 13 16.71 4.35 -32.16
CA ALA A 13 16.23 5.00 -30.97
C ALA A 13 16.73 4.19 -29.76
N ALA A 14 17.81 4.63 -29.13
CA ALA A 14 18.27 4.10 -27.86
C ALA A 14 17.28 4.58 -26.79
N THR A 15 16.36 3.70 -26.36
CA THR A 15 15.47 3.95 -25.23
C THR A 15 16.35 3.86 -23.96
N LEU A 16 16.67 5.01 -23.39
CA LEU A 16 17.38 5.10 -22.12
C LEU A 16 16.42 4.64 -21.02
N PHE A 17 16.54 3.41 -20.55
CA PHE A 17 15.87 2.92 -19.36
C PHE A 17 16.55 3.60 -18.15
N VAL A 18 15.97 4.69 -17.67
CA VAL A 18 16.34 5.24 -16.36
C VAL A 18 15.80 4.30 -15.30
N VAL A 19 16.63 3.40 -14.82
CA VAL A 19 16.36 2.66 -13.60
C VAL A 19 16.47 3.67 -12.46
N ILE A 20 15.33 4.09 -11.90
CA ILE A 20 15.29 4.88 -10.67
C ILE A 20 15.54 3.90 -9.53
N PRO A 21 16.72 3.87 -8.91
CA PRO A 21 16.94 2.98 -7.79
C PRO A 21 16.23 3.54 -6.55
N GLY A 22 15.36 2.73 -5.94
CA GLY A 22 15.12 2.83 -4.52
C GLY A 22 14.05 3.79 -4.01
N ALA A 23 12.94 4.00 -4.71
CA ALA A 23 11.83 4.82 -4.18
C ALA A 23 10.98 4.11 -3.09
N PHE A 24 11.26 2.85 -2.73
CA PHE A 24 10.36 2.04 -1.88
C PHE A 24 10.94 1.57 -0.54
N ALA A 25 12.19 1.91 -0.23
CA ALA A 25 12.83 1.42 1.01
C ALA A 25 12.73 2.40 2.20
N GLU A 26 12.35 3.64 1.96
CA GLU A 26 12.22 4.64 3.01
C GLU A 26 10.76 4.77 3.45
N GLY A 27 10.53 4.75 4.78
CA GLY A 27 9.22 5.02 5.36
C GLY A 27 8.77 6.46 5.09
N PRO A 28 7.53 6.80 5.44
CA PRO A 28 7.00 8.14 5.24
C PRO A 28 7.81 9.18 6.01
N VAL A 29 7.96 10.37 5.43
CA VAL A 29 8.59 11.50 6.12
C VAL A 29 7.80 11.84 7.38
N THR A 30 8.49 11.91 8.52
CA THR A 30 7.89 12.24 9.81
C THR A 30 8.20 13.67 10.22
N VAL A 31 7.27 14.29 10.96
CA VAL A 31 7.49 15.54 11.68
C VAL A 31 7.89 15.25 13.12
N LYS A 32 8.35 16.26 13.87
CA LYS A 32 8.55 16.09 15.32
C LYS A 32 7.20 15.75 15.97
N PRO A 33 7.14 14.80 16.90
CA PRO A 33 5.90 14.41 17.56
C PRO A 33 5.10 15.60 18.14
N GLU A 34 5.80 16.55 18.73
CA GLU A 34 5.25 17.73 19.37
C GLU A 34 4.50 18.64 18.37
N GLU A 35 4.96 18.71 17.12
CA GLU A 35 4.32 19.47 16.04
C GLU A 35 2.96 18.87 15.63
N ALA A 36 2.76 17.59 15.92
CA ALA A 36 1.50 16.88 15.70
C ALA A 36 0.70 16.71 17.01
N GLY A 37 1.17 17.30 18.12
CA GLY A 37 0.51 17.26 19.43
C GLY A 37 0.67 15.94 20.18
N PHE A 38 1.78 15.24 19.96
CA PHE A 38 2.21 14.06 20.73
C PHE A 38 3.45 14.39 21.55
N THR A 39 3.74 13.57 22.55
CA THR A 39 5.00 13.66 23.28
C THR A 39 5.93 12.53 22.84
N SER A 40 7.21 12.81 22.71
CA SER A 40 8.22 11.80 22.40
C SER A 40 8.23 10.67 23.44
N GLU A 41 8.03 11.00 24.72
CA GLU A 41 7.89 10.01 25.81
C GLU A 41 6.66 9.11 25.61
N GLY A 42 5.52 9.68 25.20
CA GLY A 42 4.30 8.90 24.90
C GLY A 42 4.52 7.88 23.79
N LEU A 43 5.24 8.28 22.73
CA LEU A 43 5.58 7.38 21.62
C LEU A 43 6.59 6.32 22.03
N ALA A 44 7.56 6.63 22.89
CA ALA A 44 8.51 5.64 23.42
C ALA A 44 7.83 4.50 24.21
N ARG A 45 6.67 4.79 24.83
CA ARG A 45 5.88 3.72 25.50
C ARG A 45 5.27 2.74 24.48
N ILE A 46 4.93 3.21 23.28
CA ILE A 46 4.46 2.33 22.19
C ILE A 46 5.60 1.41 21.76
N ASP A 47 6.81 1.95 21.59
CA ASP A 47 8.01 1.16 21.28
C ASP A 47 8.23 0.03 22.29
N ALA A 48 8.21 0.39 23.57
CA ALA A 48 8.41 -0.57 24.64
C ALA A 48 7.33 -1.67 24.65
N TYR A 49 6.07 -1.29 24.44
CA TYR A 49 4.96 -2.22 24.34
C TYR A 49 5.16 -3.22 23.19
N ILE A 50 5.39 -2.74 21.98
CA ILE A 50 5.57 -3.62 20.81
C ILE A 50 6.79 -4.53 20.96
N LYS A 51 7.91 -4.01 21.47
CA LYS A 51 9.11 -4.82 21.75
C LYS A 51 8.82 -5.93 22.76
N ASN A 52 8.03 -5.66 23.80
CA ASN A 52 7.62 -6.67 24.77
C ASN A 52 6.71 -7.75 24.16
N GLU A 53 5.78 -7.37 23.28
CA GLU A 53 4.92 -8.35 22.59
C GLU A 53 5.75 -9.29 21.68
N ILE A 54 6.76 -8.74 21.01
CA ILE A 54 7.70 -9.51 20.18
C ILE A 54 8.58 -10.41 21.05
N ALA A 55 9.14 -9.88 22.14
CA ALA A 55 9.97 -10.65 23.08
C ALA A 55 9.18 -11.79 23.73
N GLY A 56 7.88 -11.58 23.97
CA GLY A 56 6.96 -12.61 24.46
C GLY A 56 6.48 -13.60 23.39
N ASN A 57 7.01 -13.55 22.17
CA ASN A 57 6.61 -14.38 21.03
C ASN A 57 5.12 -14.32 20.67
N LYS A 58 4.43 -13.22 21.00
CA LYS A 58 3.01 -13.05 20.67
C LYS A 58 2.81 -12.59 19.22
N ILE A 59 3.74 -11.79 18.69
CA ILE A 59 3.80 -11.35 17.31
C ILE A 59 5.25 -11.42 16.81
N PRO A 60 5.50 -11.77 15.54
CA PRO A 60 6.86 -11.80 14.98
C PRO A 60 7.42 -10.42 14.72
N GLY A 61 6.59 -9.46 14.37
CA GLY A 61 6.95 -8.09 14.07
C GLY A 61 5.74 -7.23 13.77
N ALA A 62 5.95 -5.94 13.65
CA ALA A 62 4.91 -4.95 13.37
C ALA A 62 5.48 -3.73 12.64
N ILE A 63 4.61 -3.03 11.92
CA ILE A 63 4.83 -1.65 11.48
C ILE A 63 3.76 -0.78 12.15
N MET A 64 4.19 0.29 12.77
CA MET A 64 3.32 1.27 13.41
C MET A 64 3.45 2.62 12.73
N MET A 65 2.30 3.24 12.44
CA MET A 65 2.22 4.60 11.91
C MET A 65 1.16 5.39 12.67
N ILE A 66 1.50 6.62 13.07
CA ILE A 66 0.55 7.56 13.68
C ILE A 66 0.57 8.83 12.86
N GLN A 67 -0.64 9.21 12.40
CA GLN A 67 -0.85 10.44 11.66
C GLN A 67 -1.89 11.32 12.36
N ARG A 68 -1.69 12.64 12.29
CA ARG A 68 -2.64 13.62 12.76
C ARG A 68 -2.60 14.85 11.85
N ASN A 69 -3.78 15.29 11.40
CA ASN A 69 -3.92 16.45 10.50
C ASN A 69 -3.01 16.36 9.26
N GLY A 70 -2.94 15.18 8.65
CA GLY A 70 -2.12 14.93 7.46
C GLY A 70 -0.60 14.83 7.73
N LYS A 71 -0.15 14.96 8.98
CA LYS A 71 1.27 14.85 9.37
C LYS A 71 1.56 13.48 9.98
N THR A 72 2.61 12.81 9.52
CA THR A 72 3.09 11.57 10.14
C THR A 72 3.95 11.94 11.36
N ALA A 73 3.41 11.72 12.54
CA ALA A 73 4.10 11.99 13.80
C ALA A 73 5.03 10.85 14.23
N TYR A 74 4.75 9.64 13.75
CA TYR A 74 5.48 8.44 14.14
C TYR A 74 5.39 7.39 13.05
N PHE A 75 6.53 6.76 12.76
CA PHE A 75 6.60 5.59 11.90
C PHE A 75 7.76 4.70 12.38
N SER A 76 7.50 3.43 12.61
CA SER A 76 8.54 2.50 13.07
C SER A 76 8.23 1.05 12.66
N SER A 77 9.27 0.30 12.34
CA SER A 77 9.21 -1.11 12.02
C SER A 77 9.91 -1.91 13.13
N PHE A 78 9.32 -3.03 13.57
CA PHE A 78 9.80 -3.83 14.68
C PHE A 78 9.86 -5.31 14.29
N GLY A 79 10.85 -6.03 14.80
CA GLY A 79 10.95 -7.48 14.69
C GLY A 79 11.21 -7.97 13.27
N VAL A 80 10.64 -9.13 12.96
CA VAL A 80 10.86 -9.83 11.68
C VAL A 80 9.55 -9.98 10.89
N ARG A 81 9.65 -9.99 9.58
CA ARG A 81 8.52 -10.26 8.68
C ARG A 81 8.23 -11.76 8.55
N ASP A 82 9.26 -12.57 8.75
CA ASP A 82 9.20 -14.02 8.67
C ASP A 82 9.93 -14.63 9.88
N PRO A 83 9.23 -15.38 10.74
CA PRO A 83 9.83 -15.97 11.93
C PRO A 83 10.82 -17.10 11.61
N ASP A 84 10.72 -17.75 10.43
CA ASP A 84 11.61 -18.86 10.04
C ASP A 84 12.93 -18.35 9.48
N THR A 85 12.87 -17.44 8.52
CA THR A 85 14.06 -16.85 7.87
C THR A 85 14.71 -15.74 8.66
N LYS A 86 14.02 -15.21 9.69
CA LYS A 86 14.46 -14.05 10.50
C LYS A 86 14.68 -12.77 9.70
N GLU A 87 14.05 -12.67 8.52
CA GLU A 87 14.13 -11.44 7.73
C GLU A 87 13.50 -10.27 8.48
N PRO A 88 14.20 -9.12 8.58
CA PRO A 88 13.71 -7.98 9.34
C PRO A 88 12.44 -7.38 8.73
N MET A 89 11.56 -6.86 9.57
CA MET A 89 10.43 -6.03 9.17
C MET A 89 10.95 -4.72 8.57
N LYS A 90 10.50 -4.38 7.36
CA LYS A 90 10.91 -3.17 6.62
C LYS A 90 9.70 -2.32 6.26
N PRO A 91 9.88 -1.02 5.97
CA PRO A 91 8.80 -0.12 5.56
C PRO A 91 8.00 -0.61 4.35
N ASP A 92 8.65 -1.30 3.42
CA ASP A 92 8.10 -1.86 2.20
C ASP A 92 7.58 -3.30 2.34
N THR A 93 7.51 -3.84 3.57
CA THR A 93 6.99 -5.19 3.81
C THR A 93 5.53 -5.29 3.38
N ILE A 94 5.22 -6.29 2.56
CA ILE A 94 3.87 -6.57 2.08
C ILE A 94 3.08 -7.34 3.14
N PHE A 95 1.91 -6.83 3.49
CA PHE A 95 0.99 -7.45 4.43
C PHE A 95 -0.25 -8.01 3.75
N ARG A 96 -0.71 -9.16 4.22
CA ARG A 96 -2.03 -9.66 3.90
C ARG A 96 -3.04 -9.00 4.84
N ILE A 97 -3.85 -8.08 4.31
CA ILE A 97 -4.74 -7.22 5.12
C ILE A 97 -6.14 -7.79 5.35
N TYR A 98 -6.44 -8.97 4.81
CA TYR A 98 -7.74 -9.68 4.99
C TYR A 98 -8.96 -8.75 4.79
N SER A 99 -9.87 -8.69 5.76
CA SER A 99 -11.09 -7.88 5.68
C SER A 99 -10.85 -6.37 5.60
N MET A 100 -9.66 -5.88 5.90
CA MET A 100 -9.31 -4.48 5.67
C MET A 100 -9.25 -4.12 4.17
N SER A 101 -9.29 -5.10 3.28
CA SER A 101 -9.50 -4.89 1.83
C SER A 101 -10.87 -4.30 1.52
N LYS A 102 -11.90 -4.54 2.37
CA LYS A 102 -13.27 -4.06 2.12
C LYS A 102 -13.37 -2.53 1.99
N PRO A 103 -12.84 -1.73 2.93
CA PRO A 103 -12.87 -0.28 2.79
C PRO A 103 -12.22 0.21 1.49
N ILE A 104 -11.09 -0.39 1.08
CA ILE A 104 -10.38 -0.02 -0.15
C ILE A 104 -11.24 -0.31 -1.38
N THR A 105 -11.84 -1.51 -1.44
CA THR A 105 -12.76 -1.91 -2.51
C THR A 105 -14.01 -1.02 -2.53
N THR A 106 -14.53 -0.67 -1.35
CA THR A 106 -15.70 0.22 -1.24
C THR A 106 -15.39 1.61 -1.79
N VAL A 107 -14.23 2.18 -1.45
CA VAL A 107 -13.81 3.49 -2.01
C VAL A 107 -13.72 3.41 -3.53
N ALA A 108 -13.13 2.36 -4.09
CA ALA A 108 -13.07 2.15 -5.53
C ALA A 108 -14.48 2.04 -6.17
N ALA A 109 -15.43 1.39 -5.49
CA ALA A 109 -16.82 1.36 -5.95
C ALA A 109 -17.48 2.75 -5.90
N MET A 110 -17.19 3.53 -4.85
CA MET A 110 -17.76 4.88 -4.70
C MET A 110 -17.27 5.85 -5.80
N THR A 111 -16.07 5.67 -6.36
CA THR A 111 -15.65 6.45 -7.54
C THR A 111 -16.54 6.19 -8.75
N LEU A 112 -17.02 4.96 -8.92
CA LEU A 112 -17.97 4.63 -9.98
C LEU A 112 -19.36 5.25 -9.73
N VAL A 113 -19.75 5.41 -8.47
CA VAL A 113 -20.98 6.13 -8.11
C VAL A 113 -20.87 7.60 -8.47
N GLU A 114 -19.74 8.25 -8.13
CA GLU A 114 -19.47 9.66 -8.50
C GLU A 114 -19.47 9.86 -10.01
N GLU A 115 -18.98 8.90 -10.78
CA GLU A 115 -18.99 8.92 -12.24
C GLU A 115 -20.35 8.58 -12.86
N GLY A 116 -21.35 8.26 -12.07
CA GLY A 116 -22.70 7.85 -12.53
C GLY A 116 -22.75 6.46 -13.21
N LYS A 117 -21.70 5.66 -13.06
CA LYS A 117 -21.60 4.31 -13.64
C LYS A 117 -22.22 3.22 -12.77
N LEU A 118 -22.38 3.48 -11.48
CA LEU A 118 -22.96 2.60 -10.50
C LEU A 118 -23.92 3.38 -9.62
N GLN A 119 -25.07 2.76 -9.27
CA GLN A 119 -25.99 3.30 -8.28
C GLN A 119 -26.07 2.33 -7.10
N LEU A 120 -26.23 2.85 -5.88
CA LEU A 120 -26.26 2.02 -4.67
C LEU A 120 -27.48 1.09 -4.63
N ASP A 121 -28.57 1.47 -5.30
CA ASP A 121 -29.82 0.70 -5.38
C ASP A 121 -29.85 -0.29 -6.56
N ASP A 122 -28.82 -0.31 -7.39
CA ASP A 122 -28.75 -1.23 -8.51
C ASP A 122 -28.68 -2.69 -8.02
N PRO A 123 -29.47 -3.60 -8.59
CA PRO A 123 -29.31 -5.01 -8.29
C PRO A 123 -27.97 -5.53 -8.86
N LEU A 124 -27.30 -6.39 -8.11
CA LEU A 124 -26.02 -6.97 -8.54
C LEU A 124 -26.09 -7.64 -9.92
N SER A 125 -27.24 -8.22 -10.26
CA SER A 125 -27.51 -8.86 -11.55
C SER A 125 -27.44 -7.92 -12.75
N LYS A 126 -27.55 -6.59 -12.53
CA LYS A 126 -27.35 -5.59 -13.59
C LYS A 126 -25.92 -5.62 -14.12
N TYR A 127 -24.95 -5.91 -13.26
CA TYR A 127 -23.52 -5.92 -13.58
C TYR A 127 -22.99 -7.35 -13.78
N ILE A 128 -23.54 -8.30 -13.03
CA ILE A 128 -23.14 -9.72 -13.08
C ILE A 128 -24.42 -10.56 -13.25
N PRO A 129 -24.84 -10.86 -14.49
CA PRO A 129 -26.11 -11.56 -14.77
C PRO A 129 -26.29 -12.91 -14.05
N ALA A 130 -25.19 -13.60 -13.73
CA ALA A 130 -25.21 -14.85 -12.98
C ALA A 130 -25.87 -14.73 -11.60
N PHE A 131 -26.00 -13.53 -11.03
CA PHE A 131 -26.64 -13.28 -9.74
C PHE A 131 -28.13 -13.00 -9.80
N ALA A 132 -28.76 -13.10 -10.99
CA ALA A 132 -30.17 -12.77 -11.14
C ALA A 132 -31.13 -13.69 -10.31
N ASN A 133 -30.76 -14.95 -10.06
CA ASN A 133 -31.57 -15.94 -9.37
C ASN A 133 -30.94 -16.47 -8.08
N VAL A 134 -29.98 -15.74 -7.50
CA VAL A 134 -29.36 -16.16 -6.24
C VAL A 134 -30.33 -15.97 -5.08
N LYS A 135 -30.52 -17.02 -4.28
CA LYS A 135 -31.31 -16.99 -3.05
C LYS A 135 -30.37 -16.91 -1.86
N VAL A 136 -30.68 -16.03 -0.90
CA VAL A 136 -30.01 -16.00 0.38
C VAL A 136 -30.60 -17.08 1.27
N GLY A 137 -29.76 -17.97 1.80
CA GLY A 137 -30.18 -18.92 2.82
C GLY A 137 -30.55 -18.16 4.10
N VAL A 138 -31.72 -18.45 4.67
CA VAL A 138 -32.17 -17.94 5.97
C VAL A 138 -31.92 -19.03 7.01
#